data_21ee6674b0f12d975d4497d6c6ebebf7
#
_entry.id   21ee6674b0f12d975d4497d6c6ebebf7
#
_cell.length_a   1.000
_cell.length_b   1.000
_cell.length_c   1.000
_cell.angle_alpha   90.00
_cell.angle_beta   90.00
_cell.angle_gamma   90.00
#
_symmetry.space_group_name_H-M   'P 1'
#
loop_
_entity.id
_entity.type
_entity.pdbx_description
1 polymer ?
#
loop_
_entity_poly.entity_id
_entity_poly.type
_entity_poly.pdbx_seq_one_letter_code
_entity_poly.pdbx_strand_id
1 'polypeptide(L)'
;MRNAKPLKAVLAILALAYSVRAFSDNLPFTAEQLNHWAYQKVQKPKQPSVRNRAWVKNPVDAFVLAKLESEGARPMPAADKTTLLRRATFDLTGLPPTPEEVNSFLADNSPGAFEKVVDRLLDSPHYGEKWARHWLDLARYAESEGFKADETRPNVWRYRDYVIKAFNEDKPYDRFIKEQIAGDELWPDDADALVATGFNRHYPDEYNARNLRQRRQEILNDITDTVGAVFLGSTIGCARCHNHKYDPILQKDYYRLQAFFAATRSKDDYVLVSTTEQAEYQRKLAKWQEQTKEIREQIAKIEAPVARAIYDESFDKYPEEIKLAITTSPEKRDTMQWLMYHKAQWQLNYGVDEDGNGVGQKLKGEQKKQWEALRKQLAAFDDIKPKPLPIGSGISDVSAQAPVTFVLKGGGYDAFGEEVQPGFLTIFDRGDAKIAPSKINTTGRRTALANWLADP
;
A
#
# COMPACT_ATOMS: atom_id res chain seq x y z
N MET A 1 61.33 3.08 -32.80
CA MET A 1 60.15 2.46 -32.18
C MET A 1 59.06 3.54 -32.10
N ARG A 2 58.10 3.57 -33.06
CA ARG A 2 57.07 4.61 -33.20
C ARG A 2 55.86 4.25 -32.32
N ASN A 3 55.43 5.23 -31.56
CA ASN A 3 54.34 5.19 -30.58
C ASN A 3 52.98 4.73 -31.19
N ALA A 4 52.52 3.52 -30.87
CA ALA A 4 51.21 2.96 -31.25
C ALA A 4 50.09 3.24 -30.24
N LYS A 5 50.30 4.15 -29.27
CA LYS A 5 49.31 4.43 -28.20
C LYS A 5 48.08 5.28 -28.58
N PRO A 6 48.11 6.26 -29.51
CA PRO A 6 46.89 7.05 -29.82
C PRO A 6 45.88 6.29 -30.67
N LEU A 7 46.30 5.34 -31.50
CA LEU A 7 45.38 4.60 -32.39
C LEU A 7 44.49 3.61 -31.65
N LYS A 8 44.96 2.98 -30.54
CA LYS A 8 44.17 2.09 -29.71
C LYS A 8 43.10 2.82 -28.88
N ALA A 9 43.40 4.05 -28.42
CA ALA A 9 42.43 4.86 -27.70
C ALA A 9 41.28 5.37 -28.60
N VAL A 10 41.60 5.75 -29.85
CA VAL A 10 40.59 6.18 -30.85
C VAL A 10 39.72 5.01 -31.28
N LEU A 11 40.30 3.81 -31.47
CA LEU A 11 39.54 2.62 -31.79
C LEU A 11 38.62 2.15 -30.64
N ALA A 12 39.08 2.32 -29.38
CA ALA A 12 38.23 2.01 -28.20
C ALA A 12 37.07 3.00 -28.04
N ILE A 13 37.29 4.28 -28.30
CA ILE A 13 36.22 5.31 -28.28
C ILE A 13 35.24 5.10 -29.43
N LEU A 14 35.72 4.74 -30.64
CA LEU A 14 34.88 4.43 -31.77
C LEU A 14 34.10 3.11 -31.55
N ALA A 15 34.69 2.10 -30.91
CA ALA A 15 33.99 0.86 -30.54
C ALA A 15 32.95 1.10 -29.46
N LEU A 16 33.23 1.97 -28.46
CA LEU A 16 32.22 2.37 -27.47
C LEU A 16 31.08 3.18 -28.11
N ALA A 17 31.40 4.11 -29.00
CA ALA A 17 30.41 4.90 -29.73
C ALA A 17 29.56 4.03 -30.69
N TYR A 18 30.17 2.99 -31.29
CA TYR A 18 29.47 2.06 -32.16
C TYR A 18 28.60 1.08 -31.36
N SER A 19 29.07 0.61 -30.19
CA SER A 19 28.26 -0.21 -29.28
C SER A 19 27.09 0.57 -28.67
N VAL A 20 27.27 1.86 -28.34
CA VAL A 20 26.18 2.73 -27.88
C VAL A 20 25.17 3.00 -29.02
N ARG A 21 25.62 3.20 -30.27
CA ARG A 21 24.72 3.34 -31.43
C ARG A 21 24.01 2.05 -31.79
N ALA A 22 24.66 0.90 -31.78
CA ALA A 22 24.04 -0.40 -32.07
C ALA A 22 22.98 -0.81 -31.04
N PHE A 23 23.07 -0.26 -29.79
CA PHE A 23 22.06 -0.45 -28.77
C PHE A 23 20.85 0.51 -28.90
N SER A 24 21.02 1.66 -29.59
CA SER A 24 19.92 2.62 -29.78
C SER A 24 18.99 2.24 -30.95
N ASP A 25 19.47 1.44 -31.91
CA ASP A 25 18.74 1.17 -33.17
C ASP A 25 17.57 0.17 -33.04
N ASN A 26 17.31 -0.38 -31.83
CA ASN A 26 16.23 -1.33 -31.57
C ASN A 26 15.23 -0.89 -30.48
N LEU A 27 15.23 0.38 -30.08
CA LEU A 27 14.24 0.84 -29.12
C LEU A 27 12.96 1.30 -29.83
N PRO A 28 11.78 0.93 -29.31
CA PRO A 28 10.50 1.42 -29.82
C PRO A 28 10.22 2.90 -29.46
N PHE A 29 11.25 3.63 -28.99
CA PHE A 29 11.15 5.02 -28.54
C PHE A 29 11.90 5.97 -29.48
N THR A 30 11.30 7.15 -29.69
CA THR A 30 11.93 8.21 -30.46
C THR A 30 13.09 8.86 -29.69
N ALA A 31 14.01 9.52 -30.41
CA ALA A 31 15.09 10.30 -29.76
C ALA A 31 14.54 11.41 -28.84
N GLU A 32 13.39 12.00 -29.19
CA GLU A 32 12.70 13.00 -28.36
C GLU A 32 12.23 12.39 -27.03
N GLN A 33 11.58 11.24 -27.08
CA GLN A 33 11.15 10.52 -25.86
C GLN A 33 12.32 10.13 -24.99
N LEU A 34 13.41 9.60 -25.58
CA LEU A 34 14.61 9.21 -24.85
C LEU A 34 15.32 10.40 -24.17
N ASN A 35 15.26 11.58 -24.78
CA ASN A 35 15.90 12.79 -24.26
C ASN A 35 14.97 13.68 -23.44
N HIS A 36 13.72 13.30 -23.27
CA HIS A 36 12.76 14.08 -22.46
C HIS A 36 13.23 14.15 -21.00
N TRP A 37 13.20 15.34 -20.43
CA TRP A 37 13.76 15.64 -19.11
C TRP A 37 13.22 14.72 -17.99
N ALA A 38 11.96 14.33 -18.06
CA ALA A 38 11.30 13.48 -17.05
C ALA A 38 11.85 12.04 -16.99
N TYR A 39 12.52 11.59 -18.06
CA TYR A 39 13.13 10.26 -18.14
C TYR A 39 14.64 10.30 -17.99
N GLN A 40 15.21 11.47 -17.70
CA GLN A 40 16.64 11.63 -17.44
C GLN A 40 16.94 11.53 -15.96
N LYS A 41 18.12 11.03 -15.63
CA LYS A 41 18.59 11.02 -14.23
C LYS A 41 18.57 12.45 -13.68
N VAL A 42 17.94 12.61 -12.50
CA VAL A 42 17.86 13.90 -11.81
C VAL A 42 19.27 14.46 -11.56
N GLN A 43 19.47 15.70 -11.96
CA GLN A 43 20.72 16.44 -11.77
C GLN A 43 20.47 17.64 -10.87
N LYS A 44 21.41 17.91 -9.94
CA LYS A 44 21.34 19.13 -9.13
C LYS A 44 21.65 20.32 -10.03
N PRO A 45 20.68 21.21 -10.31
CA PRO A 45 20.90 22.34 -11.21
C PRO A 45 21.80 23.37 -10.55
N LYS A 46 22.59 24.10 -11.38
CA LYS A 46 23.37 25.25 -10.93
C LYS A 46 22.42 26.38 -10.55
N GLN A 47 22.61 26.94 -9.34
CA GLN A 47 21.83 28.08 -8.88
C GLN A 47 22.04 29.28 -9.84
N PRO A 48 20.95 29.89 -10.34
CA PRO A 48 21.05 31.02 -11.27
C PRO A 48 21.58 32.27 -10.59
N SER A 49 22.24 33.11 -11.36
CA SER A 49 22.62 34.44 -10.91
C SER A 49 21.45 35.40 -11.04
N VAL A 50 21.18 36.18 -10.00
CA VAL A 50 20.11 37.17 -9.94
C VAL A 50 20.60 38.54 -9.59
N ARG A 51 19.88 39.59 -9.99
CA ARG A 51 20.25 41.00 -9.72
C ARG A 51 20.01 41.39 -8.27
N ASN A 52 18.79 41.08 -7.75
CA ASN A 52 18.41 41.40 -6.38
C ASN A 52 18.78 40.26 -5.40
N ARG A 53 20.10 40.08 -5.16
CA ARG A 53 20.58 39.02 -4.23
C ARG A 53 20.10 39.18 -2.80
N ALA A 54 19.74 40.37 -2.35
CA ALA A 54 19.28 40.63 -1.00
C ALA A 54 17.88 40.01 -0.72
N TRP A 55 17.12 39.74 -1.76
CA TRP A 55 15.81 39.05 -1.62
C TRP A 55 15.95 37.55 -1.40
N VAL A 56 17.07 36.94 -1.86
CA VAL A 56 17.29 35.48 -1.81
C VAL A 56 17.67 35.08 -0.40
N LYS A 57 16.81 34.23 0.24
CA LYS A 57 17.08 33.63 1.54
C LYS A 57 17.50 32.17 1.45
N ASN A 58 17.11 31.46 0.40
CA ASN A 58 17.43 30.08 0.13
C ASN A 58 17.62 29.82 -1.38
N PRO A 59 18.17 28.67 -1.81
CA PRO A 59 18.40 28.38 -3.23
C PRO A 59 17.14 28.45 -4.10
N VAL A 60 15.96 28.08 -3.59
CA VAL A 60 14.69 28.11 -4.35
C VAL A 60 14.33 29.54 -4.73
N ASP A 61 14.56 30.50 -3.84
CA ASP A 61 14.32 31.93 -4.10
C ASP A 61 15.10 32.41 -5.32
N ALA A 62 16.33 31.92 -5.54
CA ALA A 62 17.14 32.33 -6.67
C ALA A 62 16.51 31.87 -8.01
N PHE A 63 15.93 30.66 -8.05
CA PHE A 63 15.22 30.17 -9.25
C PHE A 63 13.93 30.97 -9.50
N VAL A 64 13.15 31.23 -8.45
CA VAL A 64 11.93 32.05 -8.54
C VAL A 64 12.28 33.46 -9.02
N LEU A 65 13.28 34.09 -8.38
CA LEU A 65 13.67 35.46 -8.72
C LEU A 65 14.26 35.56 -10.13
N ALA A 66 15.08 34.60 -10.57
CA ALA A 66 15.61 34.57 -11.94
C ALA A 66 14.46 34.54 -12.97
N LYS A 67 13.41 33.77 -12.72
CA LYS A 67 12.24 33.74 -13.59
C LYS A 67 11.49 35.08 -13.58
N LEU A 68 11.24 35.67 -12.40
CA LEU A 68 10.62 36.99 -12.28
C LEU A 68 11.44 38.04 -13.03
N GLU A 69 12.75 38.08 -12.85
CA GLU A 69 13.63 39.05 -13.52
C GLU A 69 13.65 38.87 -15.04
N SER A 70 13.52 37.60 -15.54
CA SER A 70 13.45 37.35 -16.99
C SER A 70 12.15 37.84 -17.62
N GLU A 71 11.06 37.89 -16.85
CA GLU A 71 9.75 38.39 -17.27
C GLU A 71 9.57 39.89 -16.96
N GLY A 72 10.63 40.58 -16.46
CA GLY A 72 10.54 41.98 -16.04
C GLY A 72 9.64 42.23 -14.81
N ALA A 73 9.28 41.17 -14.10
CA ALA A 73 8.46 41.25 -12.89
C ALA A 73 9.33 41.44 -11.63
N ARG A 74 8.69 41.88 -10.55
CA ARG A 74 9.33 42.04 -9.23
C ARG A 74 8.55 41.26 -8.18
N PRO A 75 9.24 40.73 -7.15
CA PRO A 75 8.55 40.17 -5.99
C PRO A 75 7.62 41.21 -5.35
N MET A 76 6.47 40.75 -4.88
CA MET A 76 5.57 41.61 -4.08
C MET A 76 6.17 41.89 -2.71
N PRO A 77 5.78 42.96 -2.02
CA PRO A 77 6.16 43.21 -0.64
C PRO A 77 5.79 42.03 0.28
N ALA A 78 6.57 41.86 1.35
CA ALA A 78 6.23 40.87 2.38
C ALA A 78 4.84 41.13 2.95
N ALA A 79 4.10 40.07 3.24
CA ALA A 79 2.81 40.17 3.92
C ALA A 79 2.98 40.64 5.36
N ASP A 80 1.95 41.28 5.90
CA ASP A 80 1.89 41.63 7.32
C ASP A 80 1.86 40.39 8.23
N LYS A 81 2.15 40.58 9.52
CA LYS A 81 2.20 39.47 10.49
C LYS A 81 0.92 38.65 10.57
N THR A 82 -0.24 39.29 10.56
CA THR A 82 -1.55 38.61 10.65
C THR A 82 -1.77 37.72 9.43
N THR A 83 -1.49 38.26 8.24
CA THR A 83 -1.60 37.51 6.98
C THR A 83 -0.62 36.35 6.94
N LEU A 84 0.66 36.54 7.38
CA LEU A 84 1.66 35.47 7.45
C LEU A 84 1.21 34.34 8.38
N LEU A 85 0.79 34.68 9.61
CA LEU A 85 0.33 33.71 10.59
C LEU A 85 -0.87 32.90 10.04
N ARG A 86 -1.86 33.61 9.50
CA ARG A 86 -3.04 32.97 8.93
C ARG A 86 -2.68 31.98 7.82
N ARG A 87 -1.82 32.37 6.88
CA ARG A 87 -1.36 31.50 5.78
C ARG A 87 -0.64 30.27 6.32
N ALA A 88 0.38 30.48 7.18
CA ALA A 88 1.17 29.38 7.74
C ALA A 88 0.28 28.39 8.53
N THR A 89 -0.67 28.88 9.34
CA THR A 89 -1.55 28.01 10.13
C THR A 89 -2.47 27.19 9.24
N PHE A 90 -3.11 27.80 8.22
CA PHE A 90 -3.95 27.06 7.28
C PHE A 90 -3.14 26.07 6.42
N ASP A 91 -1.96 26.46 5.96
CA ASP A 91 -1.15 25.60 5.10
C ASP A 91 -0.62 24.40 5.87
N LEU A 92 -0.18 24.58 7.12
CA LEU A 92 0.42 23.53 7.92
C LEU A 92 -0.60 22.66 8.66
N THR A 93 -1.65 23.26 9.23
CA THR A 93 -2.61 22.55 10.08
C THR A 93 -4.04 22.44 9.52
N GLY A 94 -4.35 23.24 8.49
CA GLY A 94 -5.71 23.31 7.93
C GLY A 94 -6.72 24.09 8.81
N LEU A 95 -6.27 24.66 9.92
CA LEU A 95 -7.09 25.36 10.91
C LEU A 95 -6.76 26.87 10.94
N PRO A 96 -7.68 27.75 11.36
CA PRO A 96 -7.36 29.14 11.61
C PRO A 96 -6.52 29.30 12.88
N PRO A 97 -5.66 30.34 12.98
CA PRO A 97 -5.01 30.65 14.24
C PRO A 97 -6.03 31.13 15.28
N THR A 98 -5.78 30.84 16.55
CA THR A 98 -6.61 31.38 17.65
C THR A 98 -6.34 32.85 17.90
N PRO A 99 -7.25 33.60 18.54
CA PRO A 99 -7.01 34.98 18.92
C PRO A 99 -5.76 35.17 19.76
N GLU A 100 -5.47 34.23 20.67
CA GLU A 100 -4.29 34.23 21.54
C GLU A 100 -3.00 34.07 20.74
N GLU A 101 -2.99 33.19 19.75
CA GLU A 101 -1.85 32.99 18.82
C GLU A 101 -1.60 34.26 17.98
N VAL A 102 -2.67 34.91 17.50
CA VAL A 102 -2.55 36.17 16.76
C VAL A 102 -1.93 37.24 17.66
N ASN A 103 -2.47 37.46 18.87
CA ASN A 103 -1.95 38.44 19.80
C ASN A 103 -0.50 38.19 20.22
N SER A 104 -0.15 36.95 20.51
CA SER A 104 1.21 36.55 20.86
C SER A 104 2.20 36.84 19.74
N PHE A 105 1.87 36.47 18.49
CA PHE A 105 2.73 36.72 17.36
C PHE A 105 2.84 38.21 17.01
N LEU A 106 1.77 38.98 17.14
CA LEU A 106 1.84 40.43 16.92
C LEU A 106 2.75 41.13 17.94
N ALA A 107 2.75 40.66 19.18
CA ALA A 107 3.59 41.17 20.26
C ALA A 107 5.07 40.75 20.17
N ASP A 108 5.36 39.60 19.53
CA ASP A 108 6.74 39.08 19.41
C ASP A 108 7.50 39.84 18.29
N ASN A 109 8.44 40.70 18.70
CA ASN A 109 9.33 41.45 17.80
C ASN A 109 10.76 40.84 17.80
N SER A 110 10.95 39.65 18.35
CA SER A 110 12.27 39.00 18.38
C SER A 110 12.69 38.52 16.97
N PRO A 111 14.00 38.47 16.69
CA PRO A 111 14.50 37.80 15.51
C PRO A 111 14.01 36.34 15.49
N GLY A 112 13.55 35.85 14.34
CA GLY A 112 13.04 34.49 14.19
C GLY A 112 11.64 34.26 14.76
N ALA A 113 10.86 35.32 15.05
CA ALA A 113 9.49 35.19 15.56
C ALA A 113 8.59 34.36 14.64
N PHE A 114 8.74 34.48 13.32
CA PHE A 114 7.94 33.70 12.36
C PHE A 114 8.40 32.22 12.28
N GLU A 115 9.69 32.00 12.34
CA GLU A 115 10.30 30.66 12.38
C GLU A 115 9.77 29.87 13.59
N LYS A 116 9.70 30.49 14.78
CA LYS A 116 9.10 29.88 15.99
C LYS A 116 7.63 29.49 15.78
N VAL A 117 6.86 30.30 15.05
CA VAL A 117 5.48 29.95 14.69
C VAL A 117 5.46 28.73 13.78
N VAL A 118 6.32 28.68 12.76
CA VAL A 118 6.38 27.56 11.82
C VAL A 118 6.79 26.27 12.56
N ASP A 119 7.83 26.31 13.40
CA ASP A 119 8.29 25.16 14.18
C ASP A 119 7.14 24.62 15.06
N ARG A 120 6.44 25.49 15.79
CA ARG A 120 5.28 25.11 16.61
C ARG A 120 4.16 24.46 15.78
N LEU A 121 3.90 24.97 14.58
CA LEU A 121 2.86 24.41 13.69
C LEU A 121 3.27 23.06 13.12
N LEU A 122 4.55 22.85 12.82
CA LEU A 122 5.09 21.57 12.38
C LEU A 122 5.04 20.51 13.50
N ASP A 123 5.25 20.92 14.75
CA ASP A 123 5.16 20.04 15.93
C ASP A 123 3.70 19.73 16.34
N SER A 124 2.72 20.40 15.71
CA SER A 124 1.31 20.18 16.00
C SER A 124 0.79 18.85 15.44
N PRO A 125 0.02 18.06 16.20
CA PRO A 125 -0.60 16.83 15.68
C PRO A 125 -1.52 17.10 14.47
N HIS A 126 -2.05 18.31 14.34
CA HIS A 126 -2.88 18.73 13.22
C HIS A 126 -2.12 18.84 11.90
N TYR A 127 -0.76 18.91 11.94
CA TYR A 127 0.06 18.86 10.75
C TYR A 127 -0.14 17.52 10.01
N GLY A 128 0.01 16.40 10.72
CA GLY A 128 -0.22 15.07 10.15
C GLY A 128 -1.67 14.87 9.71
N GLU A 129 -2.66 15.32 10.49
CA GLU A 129 -4.07 15.22 10.10
C GLU A 129 -4.35 15.98 8.80
N LYS A 130 -3.77 17.17 8.62
CA LYS A 130 -3.91 17.99 7.41
C LYS A 130 -3.26 17.32 6.20
N TRP A 131 -1.99 16.87 6.33
CA TRP A 131 -1.21 16.39 5.21
C TRP A 131 -1.50 14.93 4.86
N ALA A 132 -1.88 14.12 5.84
CA ALA A 132 -2.34 12.75 5.61
C ALA A 132 -3.54 12.67 4.65
N ARG A 133 -4.44 13.65 4.66
CA ARG A 133 -5.60 13.69 3.74
C ARG A 133 -5.18 13.59 2.27
N HIS A 134 -4.12 14.32 1.89
CA HIS A 134 -3.60 14.27 0.51
C HIS A 134 -3.05 12.89 0.14
N TRP A 135 -2.36 12.25 1.09
CA TRP A 135 -1.89 10.88 0.87
C TRP A 135 -3.02 9.86 0.86
N LEU A 136 -4.00 9.99 1.73
CA LEU A 136 -5.16 9.10 1.79
C LEU A 136 -5.99 9.15 0.50
N ASP A 137 -6.10 10.32 -0.14
CA ASP A 137 -6.72 10.47 -1.45
C ASP A 137 -5.93 9.67 -2.52
N LEU A 138 -4.60 9.80 -2.55
CA LEU A 138 -3.75 9.02 -3.44
C LEU A 138 -3.84 7.52 -3.18
N ALA A 139 -3.92 7.13 -1.90
CA ALA A 139 -4.06 5.73 -1.48
C ALA A 139 -5.47 5.17 -1.72
N ARG A 140 -6.43 5.97 -2.19
CA ARG A 140 -7.85 5.58 -2.37
C ARG A 140 -8.49 5.07 -1.06
N TYR A 141 -8.09 5.65 0.07
CA TYR A 141 -8.56 5.23 1.39
C TYR A 141 -10.10 5.28 1.49
N ALA A 142 -10.70 4.17 1.90
CA ALA A 142 -12.12 4.08 2.23
C ALA A 142 -12.34 3.02 3.32
N GLU A 143 -13.31 3.26 4.19
CA GLU A 143 -13.66 2.36 5.30
C GLU A 143 -14.71 1.31 4.90
N SER A 144 -15.02 1.22 3.61
CA SER A 144 -15.89 0.22 3.02
C SER A 144 -15.30 -0.37 1.73
N GLU A 145 -15.85 -1.52 1.27
CA GLU A 145 -15.36 -2.25 0.10
C GLU A 145 -15.80 -1.62 -1.22
N GLY A 146 -16.81 -0.76 -1.21
CA GLY A 146 -17.44 -0.21 -2.41
C GLY A 146 -18.39 -1.22 -3.08
N PHE A 147 -18.78 -0.95 -4.33
CA PHE A 147 -19.78 -1.68 -5.08
C PHE A 147 -21.16 -1.76 -4.37
N LYS A 148 -22.00 -2.74 -4.76
CA LYS A 148 -23.39 -2.82 -4.28
C LYS A 148 -23.51 -3.33 -2.86
N ALA A 149 -22.63 -4.21 -2.42
CA ALA A 149 -22.67 -4.79 -1.08
C ALA A 149 -22.10 -3.81 -0.04
N ASP A 150 -21.09 -3.04 -0.44
CA ASP A 150 -20.44 -1.98 0.33
C ASP A 150 -20.13 -2.36 1.79
N GLU A 151 -19.60 -3.57 1.97
CA GLU A 151 -19.26 -4.09 3.31
C GLU A 151 -18.19 -3.23 3.98
N THR A 152 -18.26 -3.12 5.30
CA THR A 152 -17.31 -2.34 6.10
C THR A 152 -15.94 -3.02 6.18
N ARG A 153 -14.89 -2.20 6.34
CA ARG A 153 -13.50 -2.61 6.58
C ARG A 153 -13.09 -2.24 8.02
N PRO A 154 -13.41 -3.05 9.02
CA PRO A 154 -13.36 -2.64 10.42
C PRO A 154 -11.97 -2.26 10.93
N ASN A 155 -10.88 -2.70 10.28
CA ASN A 155 -9.51 -2.45 10.71
C ASN A 155 -8.72 -1.47 9.81
N VAL A 156 -9.31 -0.97 8.74
CA VAL A 156 -8.62 -0.12 7.76
C VAL A 156 -8.25 1.26 8.32
N TRP A 157 -8.97 1.76 9.32
CA TRP A 157 -8.68 3.02 10.01
C TRP A 157 -7.25 3.09 10.57
N ARG A 158 -6.62 1.96 10.84
CA ARG A 158 -5.23 1.90 11.31
C ARG A 158 -4.25 2.40 10.24
N TYR A 159 -4.57 2.20 8.97
CA TYR A 159 -3.78 2.77 7.88
C TYR A 159 -3.85 4.30 7.87
N ARG A 160 -5.03 4.90 8.08
CA ARG A 160 -5.18 6.34 8.25
C ARG A 160 -4.30 6.86 9.38
N ASP A 161 -4.39 6.23 10.54
CA ASP A 161 -3.64 6.62 11.73
C ASP A 161 -2.12 6.46 11.52
N TYR A 162 -1.69 5.37 10.82
CA TYR A 162 -0.31 5.20 10.40
C TYR A 162 0.18 6.36 9.52
N VAL A 163 -0.62 6.79 8.54
CA VAL A 163 -0.26 7.90 7.65
C VAL A 163 -0.16 9.21 8.42
N ILE A 164 -1.11 9.53 9.30
CA ILE A 164 -1.06 10.70 10.18
C ILE A 164 0.21 10.69 11.04
N LYS A 165 0.49 9.56 11.67
CA LYS A 165 1.70 9.37 12.48
C LYS A 165 2.97 9.57 11.65
N ALA A 166 3.04 9.00 10.45
CA ALA A 166 4.20 9.11 9.58
C ALA A 166 4.53 10.56 9.20
N PHE A 167 3.52 11.40 8.94
CA PHE A 167 3.71 12.84 8.70
C PHE A 167 4.13 13.59 9.97
N ASN A 168 3.54 13.29 11.13
CA ASN A 168 3.90 13.95 12.39
C ASN A 168 5.31 13.59 12.88
N GLU A 169 5.82 12.40 12.53
CA GLU A 169 7.16 11.94 12.86
C GLU A 169 8.21 12.29 11.79
N ASP A 170 7.82 13.04 10.75
CA ASP A 170 8.68 13.36 9.60
C ASP A 170 9.39 12.10 9.07
N LYS A 171 8.62 11.00 8.89
CA LYS A 171 9.16 9.71 8.43
C LYS A 171 9.88 9.89 7.11
N PRO A 172 11.14 9.43 6.97
CA PRO A 172 11.87 9.50 5.71
C PRO A 172 11.07 8.90 4.55
N TYR A 173 10.97 9.62 3.44
CA TYR A 173 10.09 9.26 2.33
C TYR A 173 10.45 7.92 1.69
N ASP A 174 11.73 7.58 1.60
CA ASP A 174 12.20 6.28 1.12
C ASP A 174 11.73 5.13 2.03
N ARG A 175 11.75 5.32 3.34
CA ARG A 175 11.19 4.37 4.32
C ARG A 175 9.68 4.26 4.15
N PHE A 176 8.98 5.37 4.01
CA PHE A 176 7.53 5.43 3.82
C PHE A 176 7.10 4.69 2.55
N ILE A 177 7.80 4.87 1.41
CA ILE A 177 7.55 4.11 0.17
C ILE A 177 7.74 2.61 0.40
N LYS A 178 8.86 2.22 1.00
CA LYS A 178 9.18 0.80 1.23
C LYS A 178 8.15 0.10 2.10
N GLU A 179 7.66 0.77 3.13
CA GLU A 179 6.59 0.24 3.99
C GLU A 179 5.28 0.05 3.22
N GLN A 180 4.89 1.00 2.37
CA GLN A 180 3.67 0.92 1.57
C GLN A 180 3.69 -0.25 0.57
N ILE A 181 4.84 -0.53 -0.03
CA ILE A 181 4.97 -1.53 -1.10
C ILE A 181 5.29 -2.92 -0.56
N ALA A 182 6.16 -3.02 0.45
CA ALA A 182 6.75 -4.28 0.89
C ALA A 182 7.02 -4.31 2.41
N GLY A 183 6.21 -3.62 3.21
CA GLY A 183 6.40 -3.55 4.67
C GLY A 183 6.43 -4.91 5.35
N ASP A 184 5.55 -5.80 4.95
CA ASP A 184 5.47 -7.19 5.42
C ASP A 184 6.67 -8.07 5.01
N GLU A 185 7.31 -7.77 3.87
CA GLU A 185 8.52 -8.48 3.42
C GLU A 185 9.78 -7.96 4.11
N LEU A 186 9.87 -6.65 4.35
CA LEU A 186 11.07 -5.98 4.87
C LEU A 186 11.10 -5.95 6.40
N TRP A 187 9.93 -5.79 7.02
CA TRP A 187 9.80 -5.63 8.49
C TRP A 187 8.57 -6.40 9.01
N PRO A 188 8.60 -7.74 8.96
CA PRO A 188 7.45 -8.59 9.30
C PRO A 188 7.00 -8.49 10.78
N ASP A 189 7.86 -7.99 11.66
CA ASP A 189 7.58 -7.81 13.09
C ASP A 189 7.21 -6.36 13.47
N ASP A 190 7.18 -5.44 12.49
CA ASP A 190 6.85 -4.03 12.69
C ASP A 190 5.37 -3.78 12.34
N ALA A 191 4.56 -3.49 13.36
CA ALA A 191 3.12 -3.28 13.21
C ALA A 191 2.78 -2.14 12.24
N ASP A 192 3.54 -1.04 12.25
CA ASP A 192 3.36 0.08 11.34
C ASP A 192 3.66 -0.32 9.89
N ALA A 193 4.74 -1.09 9.68
CA ALA A 193 5.11 -1.58 8.36
C ALA A 193 4.08 -2.58 7.79
N LEU A 194 3.50 -3.43 8.64
CA LEU A 194 2.42 -4.33 8.25
C LEU A 194 1.17 -3.54 7.82
N VAL A 195 0.76 -2.58 8.62
CA VAL A 195 -0.40 -1.71 8.36
C VAL A 195 -0.18 -0.85 7.11
N ALA A 196 1.06 -0.39 6.86
CA ALA A 196 1.41 0.40 5.67
C ALA A 196 1.10 -0.33 4.36
N THR A 197 1.21 -1.67 4.31
CA THR A 197 0.84 -2.46 3.13
C THR A 197 -0.63 -2.34 2.75
N GLY A 198 -1.46 -1.76 3.63
CA GLY A 198 -2.84 -1.35 3.38
C GLY A 198 -3.00 -0.46 2.16
N PHE A 199 -1.97 0.32 1.77
CA PHE A 199 -1.95 1.07 0.52
C PHE A 199 -2.40 0.22 -0.69
N ASN A 200 -1.89 -1.00 -0.78
CA ASN A 200 -2.22 -1.93 -1.86
C ASN A 200 -3.51 -2.74 -1.60
N ARG A 201 -4.15 -2.60 -0.42
CA ARG A 201 -5.42 -3.26 -0.07
C ARG A 201 -6.65 -2.38 -0.35
N HIS A 202 -6.49 -1.10 -0.64
CA HIS A 202 -7.59 -0.15 -0.82
C HIS A 202 -8.32 -0.28 -2.17
N TYR A 203 -8.01 -1.29 -2.99
CA TYR A 203 -8.81 -1.54 -4.19
C TYR A 203 -10.27 -1.80 -3.81
N PRO A 204 -11.25 -1.28 -4.59
CA PRO A 204 -12.66 -1.62 -4.39
C PRO A 204 -12.83 -3.13 -4.52
N ASP A 205 -13.65 -3.76 -3.69
CA ASP A 205 -13.87 -5.21 -3.75
C ASP A 205 -15.36 -5.57 -3.73
N GLU A 206 -15.73 -6.67 -4.38
CA GLU A 206 -17.10 -7.16 -4.46
C GLU A 206 -17.18 -8.60 -3.98
N TYR A 207 -17.93 -8.85 -2.88
CA TYR A 207 -18.10 -10.20 -2.35
C TYR A 207 -18.89 -11.11 -3.28
N ASN A 208 -19.82 -10.56 -4.07
CA ASN A 208 -20.71 -11.29 -4.97
C ASN A 208 -20.20 -11.37 -6.42
N ALA A 209 -18.90 -11.19 -6.65
CA ALA A 209 -18.33 -11.26 -7.99
C ALA A 209 -18.57 -12.65 -8.60
N ARG A 210 -19.23 -12.69 -9.78
CA ARG A 210 -19.54 -13.95 -10.49
C ARG A 210 -18.31 -14.54 -11.17
N ASN A 211 -17.41 -13.67 -11.69
CA ASN A 211 -16.19 -14.08 -12.37
C ASN A 211 -14.97 -13.73 -11.52
N LEU A 212 -14.54 -14.67 -10.71
CA LEU A 212 -13.41 -14.44 -9.78
C LEU A 212 -12.06 -14.31 -10.51
N ARG A 213 -11.89 -14.87 -11.71
CA ARG A 213 -10.68 -14.66 -12.53
C ARG A 213 -10.59 -13.24 -13.04
N GLN A 214 -11.69 -12.71 -13.57
CA GLN A 214 -11.78 -11.31 -13.94
C GLN A 214 -11.56 -10.41 -12.71
N ARG A 215 -12.19 -10.73 -11.59
CA ARG A 215 -12.02 -9.97 -10.33
C ARG A 215 -10.56 -9.95 -9.88
N ARG A 216 -9.85 -11.08 -9.95
CA ARG A 216 -8.42 -11.13 -9.65
C ARG A 216 -7.63 -10.19 -10.55
N GLN A 217 -7.90 -10.17 -11.84
CA GLN A 217 -7.22 -9.29 -12.77
C GLN A 217 -7.54 -7.80 -12.49
N GLU A 218 -8.77 -7.48 -12.12
CA GLU A 218 -9.17 -6.11 -11.75
C GLU A 218 -8.43 -5.63 -10.50
N ILE A 219 -8.26 -6.48 -9.49
CA ILE A 219 -7.44 -6.20 -8.29
C ILE A 219 -5.99 -5.90 -8.69
N LEU A 220 -5.38 -6.74 -9.52
CA LEU A 220 -4.01 -6.53 -9.99
C LEU A 220 -3.86 -5.26 -10.82
N ASN A 221 -4.86 -4.95 -11.66
CA ASN A 221 -4.89 -3.71 -12.43
C ASN A 221 -4.96 -2.48 -11.52
N ASP A 222 -5.85 -2.48 -10.54
CA ASP A 222 -5.99 -1.37 -9.60
C ASP A 222 -4.69 -1.10 -8.83
N ILE A 223 -4.05 -2.14 -8.29
CA ILE A 223 -2.75 -2.02 -7.61
C ILE A 223 -1.69 -1.45 -8.56
N THR A 224 -1.60 -1.99 -9.78
CA THR A 224 -0.59 -1.57 -10.76
C THR A 224 -0.79 -0.12 -11.20
N ASP A 225 -2.03 0.24 -11.55
CA ASP A 225 -2.40 1.60 -11.97
C ASP A 225 -2.08 2.62 -10.88
N THR A 226 -2.40 2.28 -9.63
CA THR A 226 -2.15 3.17 -8.48
C THR A 226 -0.67 3.32 -8.18
N VAL A 227 0.09 2.22 -8.18
CA VAL A 227 1.55 2.29 -7.98
C VAL A 227 2.20 3.14 -9.08
N GLY A 228 1.78 2.98 -10.33
CA GLY A 228 2.25 3.81 -11.45
C GLY A 228 1.90 5.29 -11.27
N ALA A 229 0.66 5.59 -10.91
CA ALA A 229 0.21 6.97 -10.74
C ALA A 229 0.89 7.66 -9.54
N VAL A 230 0.98 6.97 -8.40
CA VAL A 230 1.45 7.57 -7.13
C VAL A 230 2.97 7.63 -7.05
N PHE A 231 3.67 6.54 -7.37
CA PHE A 231 5.12 6.47 -7.18
C PHE A 231 5.94 6.80 -8.43
N LEU A 232 5.37 6.61 -9.63
CA LEU A 232 6.06 6.96 -10.89
C LEU A 232 5.52 8.26 -11.50
N GLY A 233 4.46 8.85 -10.94
CA GLY A 233 3.83 10.05 -11.50
C GLY A 233 3.29 9.84 -12.91
N SER A 234 2.97 8.60 -13.31
CA SER A 234 2.60 8.22 -14.67
C SER A 234 1.27 7.49 -14.72
N THR A 235 0.38 7.93 -15.61
CA THR A 235 -0.92 7.29 -15.84
C THR A 235 -0.76 6.07 -16.75
N ILE A 236 -0.16 4.99 -16.21
CA ILE A 236 0.22 3.80 -16.98
C ILE A 236 -0.96 2.93 -17.44
N GLY A 237 -2.18 3.17 -16.94
CA GLY A 237 -3.36 2.34 -17.19
C GLY A 237 -3.72 2.17 -18.67
N CYS A 238 -3.37 3.14 -19.55
CA CYS A 238 -3.54 3.00 -21.01
C CYS A 238 -2.68 1.85 -21.58
N ALA A 239 -1.51 1.61 -20.96
CA ALA A 239 -0.60 0.55 -21.39
C ALA A 239 -1.11 -0.87 -21.08
N ARG A 240 -2.20 -1.02 -20.33
CA ARG A 240 -2.87 -2.30 -20.12
C ARG A 240 -3.37 -2.95 -21.42
N CYS A 241 -3.86 -2.15 -22.38
CA CYS A 241 -4.47 -2.68 -23.61
C CYS A 241 -3.56 -2.60 -24.84
N HIS A 242 -2.66 -1.62 -24.89
CA HIS A 242 -1.74 -1.33 -26.01
C HIS A 242 -0.57 -0.48 -25.50
N ASN A 243 0.50 -0.32 -26.25
CA ASN A 243 1.55 0.64 -25.92
C ASN A 243 0.95 2.03 -25.68
N HIS A 244 1.41 2.74 -24.65
CA HIS A 244 0.90 4.07 -24.35
C HIS A 244 1.02 4.99 -25.56
N LYS A 245 -0.01 5.81 -25.82
CA LYS A 245 -0.07 6.59 -27.06
C LYS A 245 0.97 7.71 -27.12
N TYR A 246 1.22 8.35 -25.98
CA TYR A 246 2.06 9.54 -25.88
C TYR A 246 3.38 9.28 -25.15
N ASP A 247 3.29 8.58 -24.03
CA ASP A 247 4.44 8.31 -23.18
C ASP A 247 5.19 7.04 -23.63
N PRO A 248 6.51 6.96 -23.40
CA PRO A 248 7.31 5.80 -23.79
C PRO A 248 7.12 4.62 -22.81
N ILE A 249 5.88 4.14 -22.71
CA ILE A 249 5.46 3.03 -21.86
C ILE A 249 4.89 1.94 -22.75
N LEU A 250 5.50 0.77 -22.73
CA LEU A 250 5.04 -0.38 -23.51
C LEU A 250 3.93 -1.13 -22.77
N GLN A 251 3.06 -1.81 -23.52
CA GLN A 251 2.11 -2.73 -22.93
C GLN A 251 2.82 -3.79 -22.08
N LYS A 252 3.96 -4.28 -22.55
CA LYS A 252 4.79 -5.23 -21.81
C LYS A 252 5.26 -4.67 -20.46
N ASP A 253 5.61 -3.38 -20.38
CA ASP A 253 6.06 -2.73 -19.14
C ASP A 253 4.97 -2.75 -18.08
N TYR A 254 3.71 -2.55 -18.49
CA TYR A 254 2.57 -2.62 -17.58
C TYR A 254 2.50 -3.99 -16.87
N TYR A 255 2.59 -5.08 -17.63
CA TYR A 255 2.50 -6.44 -17.06
C TYR A 255 3.78 -6.86 -16.33
N ARG A 256 4.93 -6.33 -16.70
CA ARG A 256 6.18 -6.52 -15.93
C ARG A 256 6.08 -5.84 -14.55
N LEU A 257 5.50 -4.64 -14.48
CA LEU A 257 5.21 -3.98 -13.21
C LEU A 257 4.14 -4.75 -12.41
N GLN A 258 3.09 -5.24 -13.07
CA GLN A 258 2.06 -6.05 -12.44
C GLN A 258 2.63 -7.36 -11.84
N ALA A 259 3.65 -7.95 -12.47
CA ALA A 259 4.25 -9.20 -12.03
C ALA A 259 4.90 -9.12 -10.63
N PHE A 260 5.22 -7.92 -10.13
CA PHE A 260 5.66 -7.76 -8.74
C PHE A 260 4.55 -8.10 -7.72
N PHE A 261 3.29 -7.99 -8.12
CA PHE A 261 2.11 -8.22 -7.29
C PHE A 261 1.39 -9.54 -7.56
N ALA A 262 1.92 -10.38 -8.46
CA ALA A 262 1.25 -11.61 -8.90
C ALA A 262 0.96 -12.59 -7.76
N ALA A 263 1.80 -12.64 -6.72
CA ALA A 263 1.64 -13.55 -5.57
C ALA A 263 0.78 -12.96 -4.44
N THR A 264 0.36 -11.69 -4.52
CA THR A 264 -0.32 -11.03 -3.41
C THR A 264 -1.72 -11.56 -3.16
N ARG A 265 -2.14 -11.51 -1.90
CA ARG A 265 -3.52 -11.68 -1.45
C ARG A 265 -3.87 -10.60 -0.42
N SER A 266 -5.16 -10.36 -0.20
CA SER A 266 -5.60 -9.62 0.99
C SER A 266 -5.20 -10.37 2.26
N LYS A 267 -4.79 -9.60 3.28
CA LYS A 267 -4.50 -10.09 4.62
C LYS A 267 -5.06 -9.11 5.64
N ASP A 268 -6.26 -9.42 6.11
CA ASP A 268 -7.03 -8.53 7.00
C ASP A 268 -6.93 -8.96 8.48
N ASP A 269 -5.97 -9.83 8.80
CA ASP A 269 -5.74 -10.46 10.10
C ASP A 269 -4.28 -10.34 10.59
N TYR A 270 -3.56 -9.30 10.21
CA TYR A 270 -2.23 -9.04 10.77
C TYR A 270 -2.31 -8.77 12.26
N VAL A 271 -1.65 -9.60 13.07
CA VAL A 271 -1.53 -9.37 14.52
C VAL A 271 -0.52 -8.27 14.77
N LEU A 272 -0.96 -7.18 15.42
CA LEU A 272 -0.20 -5.94 15.57
C LEU A 272 0.45 -5.77 16.95
N VAL A 273 0.89 -6.85 17.53
CA VAL A 273 1.59 -6.84 18.82
C VAL A 273 2.88 -7.66 18.74
N SER A 274 3.81 -7.40 19.65
CA SER A 274 5.07 -8.11 19.72
C SER A 274 4.90 -9.62 19.94
N THR A 275 5.89 -10.40 19.57
CA THR A 275 5.93 -11.85 19.83
C THR A 275 5.81 -12.17 21.32
N THR A 276 6.32 -11.30 22.22
CA THR A 276 6.19 -11.44 23.67
C THR A 276 4.74 -11.28 24.12
N GLU A 277 4.04 -10.25 23.63
CA GLU A 277 2.62 -10.02 23.91
C GLU A 277 1.73 -11.14 23.35
N GLN A 278 2.06 -11.64 22.16
CA GLN A 278 1.39 -12.83 21.59
C GLN A 278 1.55 -14.05 22.50
N ALA A 279 2.78 -14.31 22.98
CA ALA A 279 3.04 -15.43 23.88
C ALA A 279 2.31 -15.27 25.22
N GLU A 280 2.22 -14.04 25.75
CA GLU A 280 1.45 -13.77 26.96
C GLU A 280 -0.05 -13.99 26.74
N TYR A 281 -0.59 -13.50 25.63
CA TYR A 281 -1.98 -13.73 25.23
C TYR A 281 -2.28 -15.23 25.15
N GLN A 282 -1.44 -16.02 24.49
CA GLN A 282 -1.62 -17.46 24.35
C GLN A 282 -1.61 -18.17 25.72
N ARG A 283 -0.75 -17.76 26.66
CA ARG A 283 -0.76 -18.30 28.02
C ARG A 283 -2.07 -17.99 28.76
N LYS A 284 -2.57 -16.77 28.66
CA LYS A 284 -3.83 -16.36 29.27
C LYS A 284 -5.01 -17.12 28.65
N LEU A 285 -5.01 -17.23 27.32
CA LEU A 285 -6.02 -17.95 26.57
C LEU A 285 -6.04 -19.43 26.93
N ALA A 286 -4.88 -20.08 27.01
CA ALA A 286 -4.77 -21.50 27.41
C ALA A 286 -5.33 -21.72 28.82
N LYS A 287 -5.03 -20.82 29.77
CA LYS A 287 -5.57 -20.89 31.14
C LYS A 287 -7.11 -20.79 31.14
N TRP A 288 -7.66 -19.83 30.39
CA TRP A 288 -9.12 -19.69 30.24
C TRP A 288 -9.73 -20.92 29.58
N GLN A 289 -9.09 -21.43 28.53
CA GLN A 289 -9.55 -22.64 27.82
C GLN A 289 -9.57 -23.89 28.71
N GLU A 290 -8.58 -24.05 29.56
CA GLU A 290 -8.51 -25.15 30.52
C GLU A 290 -9.64 -25.06 31.57
N GLN A 291 -9.82 -23.88 32.17
CA GLN A 291 -10.85 -23.68 33.21
C GLN A 291 -12.27 -23.77 32.68
N THR A 292 -12.48 -23.51 31.40
CA THR A 292 -13.81 -23.52 30.75
C THR A 292 -14.05 -24.76 29.89
N LYS A 293 -13.12 -25.72 29.87
CA LYS A 293 -13.11 -26.85 28.95
C LYS A 293 -14.44 -27.61 28.93
N GLU A 294 -14.92 -28.05 30.10
CA GLU A 294 -16.16 -28.85 30.20
C GLU A 294 -17.36 -28.07 29.71
N ILE A 295 -17.47 -26.78 30.07
CA ILE A 295 -18.59 -25.92 29.64
C ILE A 295 -18.57 -25.76 28.13
N ARG A 296 -17.41 -25.46 27.54
CA ARG A 296 -17.24 -25.28 26.09
C ARG A 296 -17.49 -26.56 25.30
N GLU A 297 -17.09 -27.73 25.83
CA GLU A 297 -17.39 -29.02 25.20
C GLU A 297 -18.91 -29.33 25.21
N GLN A 298 -19.61 -28.96 26.27
CA GLN A 298 -21.07 -29.11 26.31
C GLN A 298 -21.77 -28.16 25.35
N ILE A 299 -21.33 -26.89 25.27
CA ILE A 299 -21.81 -25.92 24.29
C ILE A 299 -21.57 -26.45 22.87
N ALA A 300 -20.35 -26.88 22.56
CA ALA A 300 -19.98 -27.40 21.25
C ALA A 300 -20.81 -28.63 20.82
N LYS A 301 -21.16 -29.53 21.75
CA LYS A 301 -22.06 -30.66 21.46
C LYS A 301 -23.45 -30.22 21.02
N ILE A 302 -23.96 -29.12 21.59
CA ILE A 302 -25.28 -28.57 21.22
C ILE A 302 -25.17 -27.80 19.89
N GLU A 303 -24.12 -27.04 19.68
CA GLU A 303 -23.91 -26.19 18.51
C GLU A 303 -23.50 -26.98 17.26
N ALA A 304 -22.66 -28.01 17.37
CA ALA A 304 -22.05 -28.71 16.24
C ALA A 304 -23.04 -29.23 15.19
N PRO A 305 -24.19 -29.85 15.54
CA PRO A 305 -25.14 -30.30 14.52
C PRO A 305 -25.74 -29.14 13.72
N VAL A 306 -26.06 -28.02 14.39
CA VAL A 306 -26.64 -26.83 13.76
C VAL A 306 -25.63 -26.11 12.92
N ALA A 307 -24.44 -25.89 13.46
CA ALA A 307 -23.32 -25.27 12.72
C ALA A 307 -22.96 -26.10 11.47
N ARG A 308 -22.92 -27.43 11.61
CA ARG A 308 -22.67 -28.33 10.47
C ARG A 308 -23.75 -28.21 9.40
N ALA A 309 -25.02 -28.18 9.78
CA ALA A 309 -26.13 -28.03 8.83
C ALA A 309 -26.06 -26.67 8.08
N ILE A 310 -25.73 -25.58 8.78
CA ILE A 310 -25.53 -24.26 8.17
C ILE A 310 -24.37 -24.31 7.17
N TYR A 311 -23.24 -24.90 7.59
CA TYR A 311 -22.06 -25.03 6.74
C TYR A 311 -22.36 -25.84 5.48
N ASP A 312 -22.94 -27.04 5.63
CA ASP A 312 -23.25 -27.95 4.52
C ASP A 312 -24.24 -27.31 3.53
N GLU A 313 -25.29 -26.63 4.03
CA GLU A 313 -26.23 -25.90 3.17
C GLU A 313 -25.53 -24.81 2.32
N SER A 314 -24.54 -24.12 2.87
CA SER A 314 -23.78 -23.10 2.15
C SER A 314 -22.74 -23.74 1.23
N PHE A 315 -22.00 -24.74 1.71
CA PHE A 315 -20.95 -25.43 0.98
C PHE A 315 -21.46 -26.12 -0.27
N ASP A 316 -22.62 -26.80 -0.19
CA ASP A 316 -23.21 -27.54 -1.31
C ASP A 316 -23.62 -26.65 -2.49
N LYS A 317 -23.86 -25.35 -2.24
CA LYS A 317 -24.22 -24.38 -3.27
C LYS A 317 -23.02 -23.92 -4.12
N TYR A 318 -21.77 -24.18 -3.67
CA TYR A 318 -20.59 -23.73 -4.38
C TYR A 318 -20.19 -24.65 -5.54
N PRO A 319 -19.65 -24.08 -6.65
CA PRO A 319 -18.96 -24.84 -7.70
C PRO A 319 -17.76 -25.63 -7.13
N GLU A 320 -17.40 -26.73 -7.82
CA GLU A 320 -16.32 -27.63 -7.35
C GLU A 320 -14.98 -26.93 -7.17
N GLU A 321 -14.65 -25.92 -8.01
CA GLU A 321 -13.40 -25.14 -7.86
C GLU A 321 -13.37 -24.34 -6.54
N ILE A 322 -14.50 -23.82 -6.09
CA ILE A 322 -14.61 -23.10 -4.82
C ILE A 322 -14.58 -24.09 -3.65
N LYS A 323 -15.27 -25.23 -3.77
CA LYS A 323 -15.21 -26.31 -2.78
C LYS A 323 -13.77 -26.80 -2.58
N LEU A 324 -13.03 -26.96 -3.69
CA LEU A 324 -11.61 -27.31 -3.64
C LEU A 324 -10.79 -26.24 -2.90
N ALA A 325 -11.03 -24.96 -3.18
CA ALA A 325 -10.35 -23.87 -2.48
C ALA A 325 -10.66 -23.84 -0.97
N ILE A 326 -11.90 -24.14 -0.59
CA ILE A 326 -12.32 -24.20 0.81
C ILE A 326 -11.63 -25.37 1.54
N THR A 327 -11.57 -26.54 0.91
CA THR A 327 -11.02 -27.76 1.52
C THR A 327 -9.49 -27.86 1.42
N THR A 328 -8.85 -27.09 0.54
CA THR A 328 -7.38 -26.99 0.45
C THR A 328 -6.84 -26.34 1.72
N SER A 329 -5.82 -26.95 2.33
CA SER A 329 -5.19 -26.38 3.51
C SER A 329 -4.51 -25.02 3.21
N PRO A 330 -4.49 -24.08 4.16
CA PRO A 330 -4.06 -22.69 3.92
C PRO A 330 -2.67 -22.58 3.25
N GLU A 331 -1.73 -23.40 3.68
CA GLU A 331 -0.35 -23.39 3.17
C GLU A 331 -0.19 -23.93 1.74
N LYS A 332 -1.23 -24.58 1.20
CA LYS A 332 -1.26 -25.14 -0.17
C LYS A 332 -2.11 -24.33 -1.14
N ARG A 333 -2.85 -23.34 -0.64
CA ARG A 333 -3.69 -22.50 -1.51
C ARG A 333 -2.84 -21.61 -2.38
N ASP A 334 -3.13 -21.60 -3.68
CA ASP A 334 -2.61 -20.58 -4.61
C ASP A 334 -3.39 -19.25 -4.47
N THR A 335 -3.01 -18.24 -5.26
CA THR A 335 -3.63 -16.90 -5.21
C THR A 335 -5.12 -16.91 -5.56
N MET A 336 -5.53 -17.77 -6.51
CA MET A 336 -6.94 -17.90 -6.90
C MET A 336 -7.74 -18.62 -5.81
N GLN A 337 -7.21 -19.70 -5.27
CA GLN A 337 -7.82 -20.43 -4.16
C GLN A 337 -7.96 -19.56 -2.91
N TRP A 338 -6.98 -18.69 -2.61
CA TRP A 338 -7.11 -17.72 -1.54
C TRP A 338 -8.22 -16.70 -1.80
N LEU A 339 -8.34 -16.18 -3.02
CA LEU A 339 -9.44 -15.28 -3.38
C LEU A 339 -10.80 -15.99 -3.25
N MET A 340 -10.94 -17.21 -3.80
CA MET A 340 -12.15 -18.02 -3.71
C MET A 340 -12.53 -18.30 -2.25
N TYR A 341 -11.58 -18.73 -1.44
CA TYR A 341 -11.79 -18.97 -0.01
C TYR A 341 -12.23 -17.72 0.73
N HIS A 342 -11.52 -16.58 0.52
CA HIS A 342 -11.86 -15.31 1.16
C HIS A 342 -13.29 -14.87 0.84
N LYS A 343 -13.72 -15.02 -0.41
CA LYS A 343 -15.09 -14.70 -0.84
C LYS A 343 -16.14 -15.68 -0.29
N ALA A 344 -15.81 -16.97 -0.21
CA ALA A 344 -16.71 -17.99 0.31
C ALA A 344 -16.85 -17.95 1.83
N GLN A 345 -15.77 -17.60 2.54
CA GLN A 345 -15.71 -17.66 4.01
C GLN A 345 -16.83 -16.87 4.68
N TRP A 346 -17.17 -15.70 4.15
CA TRP A 346 -18.24 -14.87 4.69
C TRP A 346 -19.61 -15.62 4.67
N GLN A 347 -19.94 -16.29 3.57
CA GLN A 347 -21.19 -17.05 3.47
C GLN A 347 -21.15 -18.37 4.26
N LEU A 348 -20.00 -19.04 4.32
CA LEU A 348 -19.82 -20.27 5.10
C LEU A 348 -20.00 -20.01 6.60
N ASN A 349 -19.55 -18.87 7.08
CA ASN A 349 -19.63 -18.47 8.49
C ASN A 349 -20.89 -17.66 8.80
N TYR A 350 -21.75 -17.39 7.81
CA TYR A 350 -22.97 -16.63 8.02
C TYR A 350 -23.92 -17.35 8.98
N GLY A 351 -24.17 -16.74 10.13
CA GLY A 351 -24.98 -17.32 11.19
C GLY A 351 -24.23 -18.26 12.13
N VAL A 352 -22.89 -18.37 12.00
CA VAL A 352 -22.00 -19.05 12.96
C VAL A 352 -20.99 -17.99 13.42
N ASP A 353 -21.44 -17.07 14.25
CA ASP A 353 -20.55 -16.06 14.85
C ASP A 353 -19.77 -16.64 16.05
N GLU A 354 -18.67 -15.97 16.43
CA GLU A 354 -17.84 -16.39 17.58
C GLU A 354 -18.62 -16.43 18.90
N ASP A 355 -19.69 -15.65 19.00
CA ASP A 355 -20.57 -15.61 20.17
C ASP A 355 -21.68 -16.69 20.12
N GLY A 356 -21.78 -17.46 19.03
CA GLY A 356 -22.78 -18.53 18.85
C GLY A 356 -24.19 -17.99 18.67
N ASN A 357 -24.41 -16.69 18.48
CA ASN A 357 -25.72 -16.09 18.42
C ASN A 357 -26.55 -16.60 17.22
N GLY A 358 -25.93 -16.76 16.06
CA GLY A 358 -26.57 -17.28 14.86
C GLY A 358 -27.01 -18.73 15.02
N VAL A 359 -26.19 -19.56 15.66
CA VAL A 359 -26.56 -20.96 16.02
C VAL A 359 -27.63 -20.95 17.08
N GLY A 360 -27.50 -20.14 18.14
CA GLY A 360 -28.46 -20.00 19.22
C GLY A 360 -29.85 -19.60 18.76
N GLN A 361 -30.00 -18.82 17.70
CA GLN A 361 -31.30 -18.47 17.10
C GLN A 361 -32.01 -19.66 16.46
N LYS A 362 -31.28 -20.66 15.98
CA LYS A 362 -31.82 -21.88 15.35
C LYS A 362 -32.14 -22.96 16.36
N LEU A 363 -31.63 -22.87 17.59
CA LEU A 363 -31.95 -23.80 18.67
C LEU A 363 -33.39 -23.60 19.19
N LYS A 364 -34.05 -24.70 19.60
CA LYS A 364 -35.45 -24.69 20.07
C LYS A 364 -35.60 -25.55 21.34
N GLY A 365 -36.69 -25.28 22.09
CA GLY A 365 -37.10 -26.08 23.22
C GLY A 365 -36.03 -26.23 24.30
N GLU A 366 -35.83 -27.45 24.80
CA GLU A 366 -34.93 -27.75 25.92
C GLU A 366 -33.44 -27.52 25.54
N GLN A 367 -33.06 -27.81 24.29
CA GLN A 367 -31.70 -27.54 23.82
C GLN A 367 -31.33 -26.06 23.91
N LYS A 368 -32.25 -25.16 23.56
CA LYS A 368 -32.04 -23.72 23.68
C LYS A 368 -31.83 -23.29 25.12
N LYS A 369 -32.66 -23.75 26.02
CA LYS A 369 -32.55 -23.45 27.45
C LYS A 369 -31.22 -23.94 28.04
N GLN A 370 -30.81 -25.16 27.71
CA GLN A 370 -29.54 -25.73 28.14
C GLN A 370 -28.37 -24.91 27.60
N TRP A 371 -28.40 -24.53 26.34
CA TRP A 371 -27.36 -23.70 25.71
C TRP A 371 -27.26 -22.32 26.38
N GLU A 372 -28.37 -21.63 26.63
CA GLU A 372 -28.43 -20.36 27.35
C GLU A 372 -27.85 -20.47 28.77
N ALA A 373 -28.17 -21.53 29.49
CA ALA A 373 -27.60 -21.77 30.81
C ALA A 373 -26.09 -21.99 30.79
N LEU A 374 -25.59 -22.75 29.81
CA LEU A 374 -24.14 -22.98 29.64
C LEU A 374 -23.40 -21.70 29.21
N ARG A 375 -23.98 -20.90 28.33
CA ARG A 375 -23.43 -19.58 27.93
C ARG A 375 -23.33 -18.65 29.13
N LYS A 376 -24.34 -18.63 30.00
CA LYS A 376 -24.32 -17.87 31.26
C LYS A 376 -23.22 -18.36 32.20
N GLN A 377 -23.00 -19.67 32.30
CA GLN A 377 -21.89 -20.22 33.08
C GLN A 377 -20.54 -19.84 32.50
N LEU A 378 -20.39 -19.87 31.16
CA LEU A 378 -19.17 -19.47 30.48
C LEU A 378 -18.83 -17.98 30.71
N ALA A 379 -19.86 -17.12 30.67
CA ALA A 379 -19.71 -15.67 30.89
C ALA A 379 -19.18 -15.34 32.31
N ALA A 380 -19.33 -16.22 33.29
CA ALA A 380 -18.72 -16.04 34.62
C ALA A 380 -17.18 -16.07 34.60
N PHE A 381 -16.58 -16.49 33.49
CA PHE A 381 -15.11 -16.52 33.28
C PHE A 381 -14.62 -15.39 32.34
N ASP A 382 -15.45 -14.40 32.01
CA ASP A 382 -15.08 -13.32 31.09
C ASP A 382 -13.96 -12.45 31.64
N ASP A 383 -13.86 -12.29 32.96
CA ASP A 383 -12.80 -11.52 33.61
C ASP A 383 -11.38 -12.08 33.38
N ILE A 384 -11.28 -13.39 33.13
CA ILE A 384 -10.01 -14.07 32.87
C ILE A 384 -9.79 -14.38 31.38
N LYS A 385 -10.80 -14.17 30.53
CA LYS A 385 -10.68 -14.30 29.08
C LYS A 385 -9.85 -13.13 28.54
N PRO A 386 -8.71 -13.37 27.88
CA PRO A 386 -7.94 -12.27 27.31
C PRO A 386 -8.74 -11.58 26.21
N LYS A 387 -8.66 -10.24 26.15
CA LYS A 387 -9.26 -9.48 25.04
C LYS A 387 -8.56 -9.87 23.74
N PRO A 388 -9.29 -9.96 22.61
CA PRO A 388 -8.68 -10.23 21.31
C PRO A 388 -7.51 -9.31 21.01
N LEU A 389 -6.47 -9.86 20.38
CA LEU A 389 -5.33 -9.04 19.94
C LEU A 389 -5.75 -8.05 18.86
N PRO A 390 -5.15 -6.85 18.83
CA PRO A 390 -5.39 -5.91 17.75
C PRO A 390 -4.89 -6.50 16.43
N ILE A 391 -5.74 -6.42 15.39
CA ILE A 391 -5.44 -6.88 14.04
C ILE A 391 -5.51 -5.73 13.05
N GLY A 392 -4.74 -5.82 11.97
CA GLY A 392 -4.69 -4.84 10.88
C GLY A 392 -4.95 -5.47 9.53
N SER A 393 -5.22 -4.61 8.54
CA SER A 393 -5.47 -4.98 7.15
C SER A 393 -4.34 -4.54 6.25
N GLY A 394 -3.97 -5.39 5.29
CA GLY A 394 -2.94 -5.13 4.30
C GLY A 394 -2.92 -6.20 3.21
N ILE A 395 -1.77 -6.38 2.59
CA ILE A 395 -1.52 -7.47 1.63
C ILE A 395 -0.34 -8.32 2.08
N SER A 396 -0.31 -9.58 1.67
CA SER A 396 0.88 -10.43 1.77
C SER A 396 0.98 -11.35 0.55
N ASP A 397 2.15 -11.97 0.34
CA ASP A 397 2.27 -13.03 -0.64
C ASP A 397 1.67 -14.34 -0.11
N VAL A 398 1.14 -15.17 -1.00
CA VAL A 398 0.61 -16.49 -0.63
C VAL A 398 1.74 -17.48 -0.34
N SER A 399 2.88 -17.33 -1.02
CA SER A 399 4.06 -18.20 -0.87
C SER A 399 5.30 -17.55 -1.48
N ALA A 400 6.45 -18.22 -1.35
CA ALA A 400 7.70 -17.82 -2.02
C ALA A 400 7.66 -18.01 -3.55
N GLN A 401 6.63 -18.66 -4.10
CA GLN A 401 6.46 -18.87 -5.53
C GLN A 401 5.32 -17.99 -6.06
N ALA A 402 5.60 -17.21 -7.10
CA ALA A 402 4.59 -16.38 -7.75
C ALA A 402 3.99 -17.11 -8.96
N PRO A 403 2.70 -16.91 -9.24
CA PRO A 403 2.10 -17.30 -10.51
C PRO A 403 2.81 -16.64 -11.70
N VAL A 404 2.75 -17.31 -12.85
CA VAL A 404 3.23 -16.76 -14.12
C VAL A 404 2.36 -15.54 -14.49
N THR A 405 3.01 -14.50 -14.99
CA THR A 405 2.33 -13.28 -15.49
C THR A 405 2.45 -13.22 -17.01
N PHE A 406 1.36 -12.87 -17.67
CA PHE A 406 1.31 -12.75 -19.13
C PHE A 406 0.91 -11.32 -19.53
N VAL A 407 1.40 -10.87 -20.68
CA VAL A 407 0.80 -9.74 -21.39
C VAL A 407 -0.59 -10.15 -21.83
N LEU A 408 -1.61 -9.35 -21.49
CA LEU A 408 -3.00 -9.64 -21.88
C LEU A 408 -3.35 -8.85 -23.14
N LYS A 409 -3.68 -9.57 -24.23
CA LYS A 409 -4.05 -8.97 -25.52
C LYS A 409 -5.30 -8.09 -25.35
N GLY A 410 -5.17 -6.81 -25.70
CA GLY A 410 -6.25 -5.84 -25.51
C GLY A 410 -6.72 -5.66 -24.07
N GLY A 411 -5.94 -6.11 -23.07
CA GLY A 411 -6.31 -6.06 -21.64
C GLY A 411 -7.33 -7.11 -21.20
N GLY A 412 -7.68 -8.08 -22.04
CA GLY A 412 -8.65 -9.13 -21.72
C GLY A 412 -8.09 -10.14 -20.71
N TYR A 413 -8.78 -10.35 -19.58
CA TYR A 413 -8.30 -11.17 -18.45
C TYR A 413 -8.04 -12.65 -18.80
N ASP A 414 -8.57 -13.15 -19.93
CA ASP A 414 -8.43 -14.51 -20.47
C ASP A 414 -7.66 -14.57 -21.81
N ALA A 415 -7.19 -13.40 -22.31
CA ALA A 415 -6.53 -13.29 -23.61
C ALA A 415 -4.99 -13.29 -23.45
N PHE A 416 -4.41 -14.41 -23.06
CA PHE A 416 -2.98 -14.54 -22.77
C PHE A 416 -2.10 -14.34 -24.00
N GLY A 417 -1.06 -13.52 -23.83
CA GLY A 417 0.02 -13.29 -24.79
C GLY A 417 1.35 -13.90 -24.33
N GLU A 418 2.45 -13.17 -24.48
CA GLU A 418 3.76 -13.61 -24.02
C GLU A 418 3.86 -13.60 -22.49
N GLU A 419 4.64 -14.52 -21.94
CA GLU A 419 5.04 -14.54 -20.53
C GLU A 419 6.01 -13.40 -20.25
N VAL A 420 5.87 -12.78 -19.06
CA VAL A 420 6.78 -11.73 -18.60
C VAL A 420 7.27 -12.00 -17.18
N GLN A 421 8.50 -11.59 -16.92
CA GLN A 421 9.07 -11.54 -15.59
C GLN A 421 8.89 -10.14 -14.98
N PRO A 422 8.95 -10.00 -13.65
CA PRO A 422 8.95 -8.69 -13.00
C PRO A 422 10.03 -7.77 -13.58
N GLY A 423 9.68 -6.52 -13.81
CA GLY A 423 10.62 -5.54 -14.37
C GLY A 423 10.03 -4.14 -14.36
N PHE A 424 10.89 -3.18 -14.60
CA PHE A 424 10.56 -1.76 -14.56
C PHE A 424 10.16 -1.26 -15.96
N LEU A 425 9.80 0.02 -16.07
CA LEU A 425 9.51 0.60 -17.38
C LEU A 425 10.77 0.58 -18.25
N THR A 426 10.65 0.07 -19.48
CA THR A 426 11.77 -0.13 -20.41
C THR A 426 12.55 1.17 -20.70
N ILE A 427 11.92 2.34 -20.55
CA ILE A 427 12.60 3.65 -20.69
C ILE A 427 13.66 3.85 -19.61
N PHE A 428 13.49 3.30 -18.41
CA PHE A 428 14.44 3.41 -17.30
C PHE A 428 15.36 2.21 -17.19
N ASP A 429 14.81 0.99 -17.31
CA ASP A 429 15.58 -0.26 -17.21
C ASP A 429 14.99 -1.35 -18.13
N ARG A 430 15.83 -1.95 -18.94
CA ARG A 430 15.42 -2.95 -19.95
C ARG A 430 15.45 -4.38 -19.46
N GLY A 431 16.15 -4.61 -18.35
CA GLY A 431 16.34 -5.96 -17.78
C GLY A 431 15.14 -6.41 -16.96
N ASP A 432 15.11 -7.71 -16.68
CA ASP A 432 14.22 -8.24 -15.66
C ASP A 432 14.72 -7.83 -14.27
N ALA A 433 13.81 -7.62 -13.33
CA ALA A 433 14.17 -7.23 -11.98
C ALA A 433 14.96 -8.35 -11.28
N LYS A 434 16.04 -7.96 -10.61
CA LYS A 434 16.82 -8.88 -9.80
C LYS A 434 16.10 -9.10 -8.47
N ILE A 435 15.49 -10.27 -8.30
CA ILE A 435 14.78 -10.64 -7.08
C ILE A 435 15.73 -11.37 -6.15
N ALA A 436 16.05 -10.79 -5.01
CA ALA A 436 16.80 -11.46 -3.97
C ALA A 436 15.92 -12.51 -3.25
N PRO A 437 16.46 -13.67 -2.88
CA PRO A 437 15.71 -14.65 -2.10
C PRO A 437 15.21 -14.04 -0.78
N SER A 438 13.92 -14.24 -0.50
CA SER A 438 13.32 -13.81 0.76
C SER A 438 13.76 -14.73 1.91
N LYS A 439 13.91 -14.16 3.11
CA LYS A 439 14.17 -14.92 4.35
C LYS A 439 12.89 -15.47 4.99
N ILE A 440 11.75 -15.02 4.53
CA ILE A 440 10.43 -15.44 4.98
C ILE A 440 9.64 -16.00 3.78
N ASN A 441 8.48 -16.59 4.00
CA ASN A 441 7.69 -17.22 2.94
C ASN A 441 6.99 -16.20 2.02
N THR A 442 7.77 -15.35 1.34
CA THR A 442 7.32 -14.38 0.33
C THR A 442 8.21 -14.48 -0.90
N THR A 443 7.74 -13.92 -2.02
CA THR A 443 8.50 -13.93 -3.28
C THR A 443 9.71 -12.99 -3.27
N GLY A 444 9.74 -11.97 -2.38
CA GLY A 444 10.72 -10.87 -2.41
C GLY A 444 10.55 -9.90 -3.59
N ARG A 445 9.51 -10.09 -4.41
CA ARG A 445 9.26 -9.26 -5.60
C ARG A 445 8.93 -7.84 -5.22
N ARG A 446 8.05 -7.63 -4.24
CA ARG A 446 7.67 -6.30 -3.77
C ARG A 446 8.83 -5.56 -3.11
N THR A 447 9.70 -6.28 -2.41
CA THR A 447 10.98 -5.74 -1.89
C THR A 447 11.87 -5.20 -3.00
N ALA A 448 12.00 -5.90 -4.14
CA ALA A 448 12.80 -5.43 -5.27
C ALA A 448 12.19 -4.14 -5.88
N LEU A 449 10.86 -4.09 -6.04
CA LEU A 449 10.17 -2.88 -6.51
C LEU A 449 10.34 -1.72 -5.52
N ALA A 450 10.13 -1.95 -4.23
CA ALA A 450 10.26 -0.94 -3.19
C ALA A 450 11.66 -0.33 -3.12
N ASN A 451 12.69 -1.16 -3.25
CA ASN A 451 14.07 -0.67 -3.28
C ASN A 451 14.36 0.15 -4.54
N TRP A 452 13.85 -0.26 -5.70
CA TRP A 452 14.02 0.49 -6.94
C TRP A 452 13.29 1.84 -6.90
N LEU A 453 12.06 1.88 -6.38
CA LEU A 453 11.29 3.13 -6.24
C LEU A 453 11.92 4.13 -5.27
N ALA A 454 12.65 3.64 -4.29
CA ALA A 454 13.28 4.45 -3.25
C ALA A 454 14.79 4.66 -3.49
N ASP A 455 15.33 4.24 -4.65
CA ASP A 455 16.73 4.48 -5.03
C ASP A 455 16.87 5.92 -5.52
N PRO A 456 17.81 6.73 -4.94
CA PRO A 456 17.97 8.16 -5.25
C PRO A 456 18.54 8.47 -6.66
#